data_e1bb76a371e3b2d938de975d43a3e617
#
_entry.id   e1bb76a371e3b2d938de975d43a3e617
#
_cell.length_a   1.000
_cell.length_b   1.000
_cell.length_c   1.000
_cell.angle_alpha   90.00
_cell.angle_beta   90.00
_cell.angle_gamma   90.00
#
_symmetry.space_group_name_H-M   'P 1'
#
loop_
_entity.id
_entity.type
_entity.pdbx_description
1 polymer ?
#
loop_
_entity_poly.entity_id
_entity_poly.type
_entity_poly.pdbx_seq_one_letter_code
_entity_poly.pdbx_strand_id
1 'polypeptide(L)'
;MRKIKLSAKDIFDKHVAKNLVGKNSKETIKIFSNLNYNNFYNWAQKYKLEERQISSLMGFKDEYFVEILVSQIIAESKLEDKFYCKKVTANEKSGLSARTIKFKGEDKILTIGGDNVIFRKSDDKPLLIIECKEYIDMIRMKELIGESQVIKDEVTKSTNLLADVKFCVFAEVLELTEGWAYLLNNSDLKHKIDAIFVIRDGKRKDKKNMPGTANIILFKEYIQNFLTSFK
;
A
#
# COMPACT_ATOMS: atom_id res chain seq x y z
N MET A 1 -21.53 -28.53 14.25
CA MET A 1 -20.21 -27.89 14.19
C MET A 1 -20.27 -26.68 13.26
N ARG A 2 -20.06 -25.45 13.76
CA ARG A 2 -19.93 -24.27 12.88
C ARG A 2 -18.64 -24.43 12.07
N LYS A 3 -18.74 -24.50 10.75
CA LYS A 3 -17.57 -24.46 9.86
C LYS A 3 -16.86 -23.11 10.11
N ILE A 4 -15.61 -23.16 10.56
CA ILE A 4 -14.77 -21.97 10.66
C ILE A 4 -14.64 -21.39 9.24
N LYS A 5 -15.17 -20.18 9.04
CA LYS A 5 -15.12 -19.50 7.75
C LYS A 5 -13.75 -18.84 7.65
N LEU A 6 -12.91 -19.28 6.71
CA LEU A 6 -11.59 -18.70 6.50
C LEU A 6 -11.70 -17.25 6.02
N SER A 7 -10.87 -16.38 6.57
CA SER A 7 -10.74 -15.00 6.12
C SER A 7 -9.80 -14.88 4.90
N ALA A 8 -9.80 -13.71 4.26
CA ALA A 8 -8.84 -13.39 3.19
C ALA A 8 -7.39 -13.56 3.68
N LYS A 9 -7.11 -13.10 4.90
CA LYS A 9 -5.80 -13.22 5.54
C LYS A 9 -5.41 -14.68 5.74
N ASP A 10 -6.30 -15.55 6.25
CA ASP A 10 -6.00 -16.96 6.47
C ASP A 10 -5.59 -17.68 5.17
N ILE A 11 -6.21 -17.30 4.05
CA ILE A 11 -5.88 -17.87 2.73
C ILE A 11 -4.52 -17.38 2.27
N PHE A 12 -4.25 -16.09 2.39
CA PHE A 12 -2.94 -15.53 2.07
C PHE A 12 -1.84 -16.18 2.92
N ASP A 13 -2.03 -16.26 4.23
CA ASP A 13 -1.07 -16.87 5.16
C ASP A 13 -0.80 -18.34 4.78
N LYS A 14 -1.83 -19.08 4.45
CA LYS A 14 -1.73 -20.50 4.10
C LYS A 14 -1.00 -20.76 2.79
N HIS A 15 -1.19 -19.92 1.79
CA HIS A 15 -0.69 -20.16 0.43
C HIS A 15 0.52 -19.32 0.06
N VAL A 16 0.71 -18.17 0.70
CA VAL A 16 1.78 -17.23 0.38
C VAL A 16 2.70 -17.03 1.56
N ALA A 17 2.22 -16.43 2.67
CA ALA A 17 3.07 -15.98 3.77
C ALA A 17 3.94 -17.09 4.36
N LYS A 18 3.41 -18.30 4.54
CA LYS A 18 4.20 -19.45 5.04
C LYS A 18 5.42 -19.78 4.16
N ASN A 19 5.34 -19.50 2.85
CA ASN A 19 6.43 -19.75 1.92
C ASN A 19 7.45 -18.60 1.91
N LEU A 20 7.13 -17.49 2.58
CA LEU A 20 7.97 -16.30 2.72
C LEU A 20 8.74 -16.28 4.04
N VAL A 21 8.40 -17.18 4.98
CA VAL A 21 9.10 -17.28 6.28
C VAL A 21 10.57 -17.63 6.06
N GLY A 22 11.47 -16.83 6.64
CA GLY A 22 12.92 -17.01 6.51
C GLY A 22 13.49 -16.64 5.14
N LYS A 23 12.68 -16.08 4.25
CA LYS A 23 13.12 -15.59 2.94
C LYS A 23 13.59 -14.14 3.02
N ASN A 24 14.55 -13.81 2.15
CA ASN A 24 14.95 -12.44 1.94
C ASN A 24 14.04 -11.74 0.91
N SER A 25 14.16 -10.41 0.78
CA SER A 25 13.32 -9.61 -0.12
C SER A 25 13.42 -10.07 -1.59
N LYS A 26 14.60 -10.50 -2.06
CA LYS A 26 14.79 -10.99 -3.43
C LYS A 26 14.03 -12.31 -3.67
N GLU A 27 14.09 -13.24 -2.73
CA GLU A 27 13.34 -14.49 -2.80
C GLU A 27 11.83 -14.24 -2.71
N THR A 28 11.41 -13.33 -1.83
CA THR A 28 10.01 -12.91 -1.68
C THR A 28 9.46 -12.32 -2.97
N ILE A 29 10.18 -11.43 -3.62
CA ILE A 29 9.82 -10.87 -4.94
C ILE A 29 9.67 -12.00 -5.96
N LYS A 30 10.63 -12.94 -6.03
CA LYS A 30 10.57 -14.07 -6.96
C LYS A 30 9.34 -14.95 -6.74
N ILE A 31 8.99 -15.23 -5.48
CA ILE A 31 7.82 -16.04 -5.14
C ILE A 31 6.54 -15.30 -5.58
N PHE A 32 6.41 -14.02 -5.23
CA PHE A 32 5.22 -13.25 -5.57
C PHE A 32 5.07 -13.02 -7.08
N SER A 33 6.17 -12.81 -7.80
CA SER A 33 6.15 -12.63 -9.26
C SER A 33 5.69 -13.89 -10.02
N ASN A 34 5.66 -15.05 -9.37
CA ASN A 34 5.11 -16.28 -9.94
C ASN A 34 3.61 -16.47 -9.64
N LEU A 35 2.98 -15.51 -8.96
CA LEU A 35 1.56 -15.55 -8.64
C LEU A 35 0.79 -14.58 -9.53
N ASN A 36 -0.36 -15.01 -10.02
CA ASN A 36 -1.28 -14.18 -10.78
C ASN A 36 -2.67 -14.19 -10.15
N TYR A 37 -3.58 -13.41 -10.70
CA TYR A 37 -4.95 -13.33 -10.25
C TYR A 37 -5.63 -14.72 -10.13
N ASN A 38 -5.39 -15.64 -11.10
CA ASN A 38 -6.02 -16.95 -11.10
C ASN A 38 -5.56 -17.82 -9.92
N ASN A 39 -4.33 -17.67 -9.42
CA ASN A 39 -3.90 -18.40 -8.24
C ASN A 39 -4.78 -18.06 -7.04
N PHE A 40 -4.98 -16.77 -6.76
CA PHE A 40 -5.79 -16.30 -5.64
C PHE A 40 -7.28 -16.67 -5.83
N TYR A 41 -7.80 -16.49 -7.04
CA TYR A 41 -9.17 -16.85 -7.38
C TYR A 41 -9.43 -18.35 -7.19
N ASN A 42 -8.54 -19.22 -7.68
CA ASN A 42 -8.66 -20.66 -7.54
C ASN A 42 -8.61 -21.10 -6.06
N TRP A 43 -7.76 -20.44 -5.25
CA TRP A 43 -7.76 -20.70 -3.80
C TRP A 43 -9.08 -20.27 -3.17
N ALA A 44 -9.59 -19.10 -3.51
CA ALA A 44 -10.87 -18.62 -3.02
C ALA A 44 -12.00 -19.61 -3.35
N GLN A 45 -12.05 -20.12 -4.59
CA GLN A 45 -13.03 -21.14 -5.02
C GLN A 45 -12.85 -22.46 -4.26
N LYS A 46 -11.62 -22.93 -4.09
CA LYS A 46 -11.31 -24.14 -3.32
C LYS A 46 -11.87 -24.09 -1.90
N TYR A 47 -11.83 -22.93 -1.27
CA TYR A 47 -12.35 -22.71 0.09
C TYR A 47 -13.80 -22.24 0.11
N LYS A 48 -14.47 -22.20 -1.06
CA LYS A 48 -15.88 -21.78 -1.21
C LYS A 48 -16.16 -20.41 -0.57
N LEU A 49 -15.28 -19.46 -0.84
CA LEU A 49 -15.49 -18.09 -0.38
C LEU A 49 -16.70 -17.47 -1.10
N GLU A 50 -17.40 -16.61 -0.39
CA GLU A 50 -18.42 -15.75 -0.98
C GLU A 50 -17.77 -14.64 -1.83
N GLU A 51 -18.51 -14.08 -2.77
CA GLU A 51 -18.04 -13.05 -3.70
C GLU A 51 -17.37 -11.87 -2.97
N ARG A 52 -17.98 -11.39 -1.87
CA ARG A 52 -17.40 -10.33 -1.03
C ARG A 52 -16.06 -10.71 -0.42
N GLN A 53 -15.88 -11.97 -0.03
CA GLN A 53 -14.61 -12.45 0.53
C GLN A 53 -13.54 -12.62 -0.56
N ILE A 54 -13.96 -13.01 -1.79
CA ILE A 54 -13.06 -13.05 -2.96
C ILE A 54 -12.56 -11.64 -3.27
N SER A 55 -13.46 -10.66 -3.35
CA SER A 55 -13.09 -9.25 -3.55
C SER A 55 -12.17 -8.75 -2.45
N SER A 56 -12.43 -9.12 -1.20
CA SER A 56 -11.55 -8.78 -0.07
C SER A 56 -10.16 -9.41 -0.21
N LEU A 57 -10.06 -10.68 -0.64
CA LEU A 57 -8.76 -11.34 -0.87
C LEU A 57 -7.97 -10.64 -1.98
N MET A 58 -8.65 -10.24 -3.06
CA MET A 58 -8.02 -9.53 -4.17
C MET A 58 -7.54 -8.13 -3.78
N GLY A 59 -8.27 -7.43 -2.92
CA GLY A 59 -7.85 -6.12 -2.42
C GLY A 59 -6.67 -6.21 -1.44
N PHE A 60 -6.68 -7.20 -0.54
CA PHE A 60 -5.70 -7.28 0.54
C PHE A 60 -4.40 -8.01 0.21
N LYS A 61 -4.35 -8.80 -0.88
CA LYS A 61 -3.15 -9.60 -1.19
C LYS A 61 -1.90 -8.73 -1.41
N ASP A 62 -2.07 -7.57 -2.03
CA ASP A 62 -0.97 -6.63 -2.29
C ASP A 62 -0.56 -5.89 -1.02
N GLU A 63 -1.52 -5.53 -0.16
CA GLU A 63 -1.25 -4.94 1.15
C GLU A 63 -0.38 -5.87 2.00
N TYR A 64 -0.74 -7.16 2.11
CA TYR A 64 0.02 -8.15 2.88
C TYR A 64 1.40 -8.42 2.28
N PHE A 65 1.49 -8.49 0.95
CA PHE A 65 2.76 -8.66 0.28
C PHE A 65 3.70 -7.49 0.56
N VAL A 66 3.20 -6.25 0.42
CA VAL A 66 3.98 -5.03 0.66
C VAL A 66 4.42 -4.94 2.12
N GLU A 67 3.56 -5.28 3.09
CA GLU A 67 3.92 -5.31 4.51
C GLU A 67 5.11 -6.24 4.78
N ILE A 68 5.06 -7.46 4.23
CA ILE A 68 6.14 -8.45 4.37
C ILE A 68 7.42 -7.95 3.69
N LEU A 69 7.31 -7.48 2.45
CA LEU A 69 8.45 -7.02 1.67
C LEU A 69 9.15 -5.83 2.33
N VAL A 70 8.39 -4.83 2.77
CA VAL A 70 8.95 -3.64 3.45
C VAL A 70 9.61 -4.03 4.77
N SER A 71 9.00 -4.92 5.54
CA SER A 71 9.61 -5.42 6.79
C SER A 71 10.93 -6.13 6.53
N GLN A 72 11.00 -6.94 5.49
CA GLN A 72 12.26 -7.60 5.07
C GLN A 72 13.32 -6.59 4.60
N ILE A 73 12.92 -5.56 3.86
CA ILE A 73 13.84 -4.49 3.42
C ILE A 73 14.42 -3.75 4.63
N ILE A 74 13.61 -3.43 5.63
CA ILE A 74 14.06 -2.80 6.88
C ILE A 74 15.09 -3.69 7.57
N ALA A 75 14.81 -4.99 7.69
CA ALA A 75 15.70 -5.96 8.32
C ALA A 75 17.03 -6.13 7.55
N GLU A 76 16.97 -6.31 6.22
CA GLU A 76 18.16 -6.41 5.38
C GLU A 76 19.03 -5.15 5.42
N SER A 77 18.42 -3.99 5.64
CA SER A 77 19.12 -2.72 5.79
C SER A 77 19.68 -2.49 7.20
N LYS A 78 19.44 -3.42 8.14
CA LYS A 78 19.82 -3.32 9.57
C LYS A 78 19.26 -2.04 10.23
N LEU A 79 17.97 -1.79 9.98
CA LEU A 79 17.27 -0.58 10.43
C LEU A 79 16.04 -0.88 11.28
N GLU A 80 15.91 -2.12 11.80
CA GLU A 80 14.77 -2.54 12.62
C GLU A 80 14.70 -1.84 13.97
N ASP A 81 15.79 -1.29 14.45
CA ASP A 81 15.88 -0.44 15.63
C ASP A 81 15.33 0.98 15.37
N LYS A 82 15.35 1.45 14.10
CA LYS A 82 14.94 2.79 13.69
C LYS A 82 13.54 2.86 13.09
N PHE A 83 13.12 1.84 12.36
CA PHE A 83 11.87 1.85 11.58
C PHE A 83 11.03 0.59 11.77
N TYR A 84 9.76 0.73 11.50
CA TYR A 84 8.83 -0.39 11.35
C TYR A 84 7.74 -0.03 10.35
N CYS A 85 7.07 -1.06 9.80
CA CYS A 85 5.95 -0.92 8.88
C CYS A 85 4.71 -1.57 9.48
N LYS A 86 3.56 -0.92 9.37
CA LYS A 86 2.26 -1.49 9.75
C LYS A 86 1.11 -0.85 8.97
N LYS A 87 0.00 -1.57 8.88
CA LYS A 87 -1.29 -1.04 8.43
C LYS A 87 -1.87 -0.07 9.46
N VAL A 88 -2.49 1.02 8.98
CA VAL A 88 -3.21 2.00 9.81
C VAL A 88 -4.64 2.13 9.31
N THR A 89 -5.61 1.99 10.20
CA THR A 89 -7.02 2.20 9.89
C THR A 89 -7.43 3.63 10.19
N ALA A 90 -8.20 4.24 9.27
CA ALA A 90 -8.72 5.61 9.46
C ALA A 90 -9.83 5.63 10.51
N ASN A 91 -9.47 5.71 11.79
CA ASN A 91 -10.41 5.91 12.88
C ASN A 91 -9.83 6.86 13.95
N GLU A 92 -10.69 7.48 14.74
CA GLU A 92 -10.29 8.50 15.73
C GLU A 92 -9.28 8.01 16.76
N LYS A 93 -9.21 6.70 17.01
CA LYS A 93 -8.34 6.13 18.06
C LYS A 93 -6.96 5.70 17.54
N SER A 94 -6.88 5.27 16.28
CA SER A 94 -5.66 4.67 15.72
C SER A 94 -5.27 5.17 14.34
N GLY A 95 -6.07 6.07 13.75
CA GLY A 95 -5.75 6.70 12.47
C GLY A 95 -4.65 7.76 12.62
N LEU A 96 -4.03 8.10 11.52
CA LEU A 96 -3.07 9.21 11.47
C LEU A 96 -3.82 10.54 11.53
N SER A 97 -3.52 11.37 12.50
CA SER A 97 -4.10 12.71 12.60
C SER A 97 -3.54 13.59 11.49
N ALA A 98 -4.38 13.95 10.51
CA ALA A 98 -3.97 14.80 9.41
C ALA A 98 -4.12 16.29 9.75
N ARG A 99 -5.30 16.70 10.18
CA ARG A 99 -5.59 18.09 10.55
C ARG A 99 -6.85 18.21 11.40
N THR A 100 -6.99 19.36 12.07
CA THR A 100 -8.25 19.74 12.72
C THR A 100 -9.14 20.50 11.72
N ILE A 101 -10.38 20.10 11.60
CA ILE A 101 -11.40 20.76 10.78
C ILE A 101 -12.56 21.22 11.65
N LYS A 102 -13.23 22.32 11.26
CA LYS A 102 -14.50 22.73 11.88
C LYS A 102 -15.67 22.04 11.17
N PHE A 103 -16.42 21.24 11.89
CA PHE A 103 -17.60 20.59 11.39
C PHE A 103 -18.78 20.83 12.34
N LYS A 104 -19.85 21.47 11.84
CA LYS A 104 -21.03 21.90 12.65
C LYS A 104 -20.66 22.74 13.88
N GLY A 105 -19.61 23.60 13.75
CA GLY A 105 -19.16 24.48 14.83
C GLY A 105 -18.20 23.84 15.85
N GLU A 106 -17.97 22.53 15.78
CA GLU A 106 -17.04 21.79 16.64
C GLU A 106 -15.72 21.50 15.92
N ASP A 107 -14.63 21.50 16.67
CA ASP A 107 -13.33 21.06 16.15
C ASP A 107 -13.29 19.52 16.09
N LYS A 108 -13.01 18.99 14.92
CA LYS A 108 -12.86 17.55 14.64
C LYS A 108 -11.49 17.26 14.09
N ILE A 109 -10.85 16.22 14.62
CA ILE A 109 -9.59 15.73 14.05
C ILE A 109 -9.91 14.86 12.84
N LEU A 110 -9.42 15.26 11.66
CA LEU A 110 -9.46 14.43 10.48
C LEU A 110 -8.37 13.37 10.59
N THR A 111 -8.77 12.11 10.64
CA THR A 111 -7.87 10.97 10.64
C THR A 111 -7.87 10.26 9.30
N ILE A 112 -6.70 9.82 8.88
CA ILE A 112 -6.51 9.02 7.66
C ILE A 112 -5.94 7.65 8.00
N GLY A 113 -6.15 6.68 7.12
CA GLY A 113 -5.50 5.38 7.15
C GLY A 113 -4.33 5.31 6.19
N GLY A 114 -3.78 4.12 6.06
CA GLY A 114 -2.81 3.75 5.04
C GLY A 114 -2.67 2.24 5.03
N ASP A 115 -2.64 1.66 3.84
CA ASP A 115 -2.53 0.20 3.69
C ASP A 115 -1.22 -0.31 4.28
N ASN A 116 -0.14 0.46 4.11
CA ASN A 116 1.14 0.24 4.76
C ASN A 116 1.78 1.59 5.10
N VAL A 117 2.23 1.77 6.32
CA VAL A 117 2.87 3.02 6.77
C VAL A 117 4.20 2.69 7.43
N ILE A 118 5.26 3.33 6.96
CA ILE A 118 6.59 3.26 7.59
C ILE A 118 6.68 4.35 8.66
N PHE A 119 7.01 3.94 9.87
CA PHE A 119 7.17 4.80 11.03
C PHE A 119 8.62 4.84 11.49
N ARG A 120 9.03 5.97 12.04
CA ARG A 120 10.24 6.09 12.85
C ARG A 120 9.93 5.65 14.27
N LYS A 121 10.72 4.71 14.82
CA LYS A 121 10.49 4.14 16.16
C LYS A 121 10.70 5.11 17.32
N SER A 122 11.57 6.10 17.15
CA SER A 122 11.94 7.01 18.25
C SER A 122 10.77 7.90 18.73
N ASP A 123 9.81 8.19 17.86
CA ASP A 123 8.72 9.13 18.11
C ASP A 123 7.40 8.72 17.44
N ASP A 124 7.33 7.50 16.91
CA ASP A 124 6.19 6.97 16.14
C ASP A 124 5.74 7.90 15.00
N LYS A 125 6.68 8.72 14.47
CA LYS A 125 6.38 9.61 13.36
C LYS A 125 6.18 8.81 12.06
N PRO A 126 5.05 8.96 11.36
CA PRO A 126 4.87 8.40 10.04
C PRO A 126 5.77 9.12 9.03
N LEU A 127 6.45 8.38 8.18
CA LEU A 127 7.41 8.90 7.20
C LEU A 127 6.98 8.66 5.76
N LEU A 128 6.38 7.48 5.49
CA LEU A 128 5.93 7.09 4.17
C LEU A 128 4.61 6.32 4.28
N ILE A 129 3.61 6.74 3.53
CA ILE A 129 2.36 6.02 3.33
C ILE A 129 2.44 5.31 1.98
N ILE A 130 2.09 4.04 1.95
CA ILE A 130 2.05 3.19 0.76
C ILE A 130 0.62 2.71 0.59
N GLU A 131 -0.05 3.21 -0.43
CA GLU A 131 -1.39 2.75 -0.82
C GLU A 131 -1.29 1.61 -1.82
N CYS A 132 -2.03 0.53 -1.59
CA CYS A 132 -2.06 -0.66 -2.43
C CYS A 132 -3.37 -0.71 -3.21
N LYS A 133 -3.31 -0.84 -4.52
CA LYS A 133 -4.49 -0.86 -5.38
C LYS A 133 -4.41 -2.03 -6.38
N GLU A 134 -5.51 -2.78 -6.52
CA GLU A 134 -5.61 -3.81 -7.56
C GLU A 134 -5.52 -3.19 -8.98
N TYR A 135 -6.03 -1.96 -9.14
CA TYR A 135 -5.93 -1.20 -10.39
C TYR A 135 -6.08 0.28 -10.14
N ILE A 136 -5.54 1.08 -11.05
CA ILE A 136 -5.71 2.54 -11.08
C ILE A 136 -6.43 2.91 -12.37
N ASP A 137 -7.67 3.34 -12.25
CA ASP A 137 -8.43 4.04 -13.29
C ASP A 137 -8.46 5.55 -13.02
N MET A 138 -9.19 6.30 -13.84
CA MET A 138 -9.33 7.75 -13.72
C MET A 138 -9.91 8.16 -12.35
N ILE A 139 -10.87 7.41 -11.82
CA ILE A 139 -11.54 7.73 -10.56
C ILE A 139 -10.57 7.50 -9.41
N ARG A 140 -9.94 6.33 -9.36
CA ARG A 140 -8.95 6.00 -8.34
C ARG A 140 -7.73 6.90 -8.37
N MET A 141 -7.29 7.32 -9.55
CA MET A 141 -6.19 8.28 -9.65
C MET A 141 -6.54 9.62 -9.01
N LYS A 142 -7.76 10.11 -9.22
CA LYS A 142 -8.25 11.35 -8.58
C LYS A 142 -8.39 11.19 -7.06
N GLU A 143 -8.86 10.04 -6.60
CA GLU A 143 -8.93 9.71 -5.16
C GLU A 143 -7.54 9.74 -4.54
N LEU A 144 -6.57 9.05 -5.12
CA LEU A 144 -5.18 9.01 -4.64
C LEU A 144 -4.52 10.39 -4.59
N ILE A 145 -4.75 11.23 -5.60
CA ILE A 145 -4.26 12.62 -5.61
C ILE A 145 -4.94 13.42 -4.49
N GLY A 146 -6.26 13.27 -4.33
CA GLY A 146 -7.00 13.92 -3.25
C GLY A 146 -6.50 13.50 -1.86
N GLU A 147 -6.23 12.21 -1.64
CA GLU A 147 -5.64 11.70 -0.41
C GLU A 147 -4.24 12.29 -0.17
N SER A 148 -3.38 12.28 -1.18
CA SER A 148 -2.04 12.88 -1.09
C SER A 148 -2.11 14.38 -0.75
N GLN A 149 -3.06 15.12 -1.33
CA GLN A 149 -3.28 16.53 -1.01
C GLN A 149 -3.71 16.73 0.44
N VAL A 150 -4.67 15.94 0.93
CA VAL A 150 -5.13 16.03 2.32
C VAL A 150 -3.98 15.76 3.29
N ILE A 151 -3.14 14.78 2.98
CA ILE A 151 -1.98 14.42 3.81
C ILE A 151 -0.95 15.54 3.83
N LYS A 152 -0.63 16.12 2.68
CA LYS A 152 0.47 17.08 2.51
C LYS A 152 0.04 18.55 2.59
N ASP A 153 -1.21 18.84 2.95
CA ASP A 153 -1.75 20.19 2.99
C ASP A 153 -0.91 21.12 3.89
N GLU A 154 -0.35 22.16 3.29
CA GLU A 154 0.53 23.13 3.96
C GLU A 154 -0.24 24.12 4.84
N VAL A 155 -1.53 24.32 4.62
CA VAL A 155 -2.33 25.32 5.38
C VAL A 155 -2.33 25.00 6.88
N THR A 156 -2.11 23.75 7.23
CA THR A 156 -2.05 23.27 8.61
C THR A 156 -0.66 22.83 9.04
N LYS A 157 0.38 23.29 8.37
CA LYS A 157 1.78 22.84 8.58
C LYS A 157 2.25 22.95 10.04
N SER A 158 1.78 23.93 10.78
CA SER A 158 2.07 24.08 12.21
C SER A 158 1.40 23.05 13.13
N THR A 159 0.35 22.38 12.64
CA THR A 159 -0.43 21.39 13.38
C THR A 159 -0.48 20.04 12.67
N ASN A 160 -0.04 19.94 11.41
CA ASN A 160 -0.07 18.73 10.61
C ASN A 160 1.23 17.96 10.73
N LEU A 161 1.23 16.91 11.54
CA LEU A 161 2.37 15.97 11.69
C LEU A 161 2.71 15.23 10.40
N LEU A 162 1.83 15.26 9.39
CA LEU A 162 1.95 14.55 8.13
C LEU A 162 2.48 15.42 6.98
N ALA A 163 2.76 16.71 7.19
CA ALA A 163 3.17 17.64 6.12
C ALA A 163 4.39 17.15 5.31
N ASP A 164 5.33 16.47 5.98
CA ASP A 164 6.56 15.95 5.38
C ASP A 164 6.45 14.46 4.97
N VAL A 165 5.28 13.84 5.19
CA VAL A 165 5.09 12.41 4.88
C VAL A 165 5.13 12.21 3.38
N LYS A 166 5.90 11.22 2.93
CA LYS A 166 5.88 10.77 1.55
C LYS A 166 4.66 9.88 1.30
N PHE A 167 4.14 9.94 0.08
CA PHE A 167 2.99 9.15 -0.34
C PHE A 167 3.30 8.43 -1.65
N CYS A 168 3.31 7.11 -1.63
CA CYS A 168 3.49 6.31 -2.84
C CYS A 168 2.36 5.30 -3.03
N VAL A 169 2.22 4.83 -4.27
CA VAL A 169 1.21 3.88 -4.66
C VAL A 169 1.88 2.63 -5.23
N PHE A 170 1.44 1.47 -4.74
CA PHE A 170 1.77 0.16 -5.27
C PHE A 170 0.51 -0.43 -5.90
N ALA A 171 0.49 -0.62 -7.21
CA ALA A 171 -0.70 -1.07 -7.93
C ALA A 171 -0.39 -2.22 -8.89
N GLU A 172 -1.34 -3.14 -9.06
CA GLU A 172 -1.16 -4.22 -10.04
C GLU A 172 -1.20 -3.70 -11.47
N VAL A 173 -2.23 -2.94 -11.85
CA VAL A 173 -2.39 -2.46 -13.23
C VAL A 173 -2.79 -0.99 -13.28
N LEU A 174 -2.41 -0.35 -14.38
CA LEU A 174 -2.84 1.00 -14.74
C LEU A 174 -3.85 0.94 -15.88
N GLU A 175 -5.12 1.26 -15.58
CA GLU A 175 -6.22 1.25 -16.56
C GLU A 175 -6.49 2.63 -17.19
N LEU A 176 -5.57 3.57 -17.02
CA LEU A 176 -5.56 4.84 -17.75
C LEU A 176 -4.26 4.98 -18.54
N THR A 177 -4.20 5.87 -19.51
CA THR A 177 -2.96 6.11 -20.25
C THR A 177 -1.93 6.77 -19.36
N GLU A 178 -0.64 6.45 -19.57
CA GLU A 178 0.47 7.06 -18.83
C GLU A 178 0.43 8.60 -18.93
N GLY A 179 0.05 9.14 -20.09
CA GLY A 179 -0.12 10.58 -20.29
C GLY A 179 -1.17 11.20 -19.35
N TRP A 180 -2.30 10.53 -19.11
CA TRP A 180 -3.30 10.98 -18.15
C TRP A 180 -2.82 10.86 -16.71
N ALA A 181 -2.15 9.76 -16.37
CA ALA A 181 -1.56 9.59 -15.04
C ALA A 181 -0.53 10.71 -14.77
N TYR A 182 0.32 11.01 -15.76
CA TYR A 182 1.31 12.08 -15.67
C TYR A 182 0.65 13.45 -15.51
N LEU A 183 -0.32 13.80 -16.36
CA LEU A 183 -1.03 15.10 -16.29
C LEU A 183 -1.73 15.28 -14.93
N LEU A 184 -2.43 14.28 -14.45
CA LEU A 184 -3.14 14.37 -13.19
C LEU A 184 -2.17 14.53 -12.00
N ASN A 185 -1.03 13.85 -12.03
CA ASN A 185 -0.06 13.92 -10.94
C ASN A 185 0.89 15.12 -11.03
N ASN A 186 1.13 15.68 -12.20
CA ASN A 186 2.07 16.80 -12.44
C ASN A 186 1.39 18.14 -12.79
N SER A 187 0.05 18.22 -12.84
CA SER A 187 -0.62 19.52 -12.80
C SER A 187 -0.11 20.28 -11.56
N ASP A 188 -0.10 21.60 -11.55
CA ASP A 188 0.48 22.52 -10.54
C ASP A 188 0.10 22.23 -9.06
N LEU A 189 -0.15 20.97 -8.73
CA LEU A 189 -0.47 20.50 -7.40
C LEU A 189 0.81 20.40 -6.58
N LYS A 190 0.93 21.23 -5.54
CA LYS A 190 2.04 21.22 -4.59
C LYS A 190 2.21 19.87 -3.87
N HIS A 191 1.20 19.02 -3.91
CA HIS A 191 1.07 17.84 -3.05
C HIS A 191 0.77 16.57 -3.84
N LYS A 192 1.55 16.34 -4.88
CA LYS A 192 1.43 15.16 -5.73
C LYS A 192 1.88 13.86 -5.04
N ILE A 193 1.45 12.75 -5.60
CA ILE A 193 1.97 11.43 -5.27
C ILE A 193 3.48 11.42 -5.57
N ASP A 194 4.30 10.96 -4.61
CA ASP A 194 5.77 10.97 -4.77
C ASP A 194 6.25 9.88 -5.73
N ALA A 195 5.60 8.70 -5.74
CA ALA A 195 5.91 7.61 -6.66
C ALA A 195 4.71 6.70 -6.90
N ILE A 196 4.61 6.15 -8.10
CA ILE A 196 3.59 5.15 -8.48
C ILE A 196 4.33 3.96 -9.10
N PHE A 197 4.12 2.78 -8.53
CA PHE A 197 4.66 1.51 -9.01
C PHE A 197 3.54 0.64 -9.55
N VAL A 198 3.54 0.40 -10.84
CA VAL A 198 2.60 -0.51 -11.52
C VAL A 198 3.34 -1.80 -11.80
N ILE A 199 2.93 -2.90 -11.17
CA ILE A 199 3.71 -4.14 -11.18
C ILE A 199 3.34 -5.11 -12.30
N ARG A 200 2.29 -4.82 -13.05
CA ARG A 200 1.79 -5.71 -14.10
C ARG A 200 1.30 -4.91 -15.31
N ASP A 201 1.71 -5.33 -16.50
CA ASP A 201 1.21 -4.79 -17.74
C ASP A 201 -0.21 -5.30 -18.05
N GLY A 202 -0.92 -4.57 -18.93
CA GLY A 202 -2.23 -4.95 -19.41
C GLY A 202 -3.37 -4.39 -18.56
N LYS A 203 -4.52 -5.05 -18.60
CA LYS A 203 -5.74 -4.63 -17.92
C LYS A 203 -6.10 -5.60 -16.80
N ARG A 204 -6.89 -5.12 -15.84
CA ARG A 204 -7.43 -5.95 -14.75
C ARG A 204 -8.05 -7.27 -15.24
N LYS A 205 -8.68 -7.27 -16.43
CA LYS A 205 -9.27 -8.46 -17.04
C LYS A 205 -8.24 -9.50 -17.51
N ASP A 206 -6.98 -9.11 -17.68
CA ASP A 206 -5.89 -9.97 -18.13
C ASP A 206 -5.36 -10.81 -16.96
N LYS A 207 -6.23 -11.67 -16.44
CA LYS A 207 -6.04 -12.43 -15.19
C LYS A 207 -4.83 -13.38 -15.19
N LYS A 208 -4.26 -13.65 -16.35
CA LYS A 208 -3.09 -14.54 -16.49
C LYS A 208 -1.76 -13.80 -16.43
N ASN A 209 -1.77 -12.47 -16.54
CA ASN A 209 -0.53 -11.69 -16.50
C ASN A 209 0.14 -11.82 -15.12
N MET A 210 1.43 -12.10 -15.15
CA MET A 210 2.24 -12.16 -13.93
C MET A 210 2.71 -10.77 -13.52
N PRO A 211 2.91 -10.52 -12.23
CA PRO A 211 3.59 -9.30 -11.79
C PRO A 211 4.96 -9.17 -12.43
N GLY A 212 5.31 -7.97 -12.85
CA GLY A 212 6.63 -7.69 -13.41
C GLY A 212 7.70 -7.63 -12.32
N THR A 213 8.64 -8.57 -12.34
CA THR A 213 9.74 -8.61 -11.35
C THR A 213 10.53 -7.30 -11.33
N ALA A 214 10.79 -6.71 -12.50
CA ALA A 214 11.53 -5.44 -12.61
C ALA A 214 10.83 -4.30 -11.86
N ASN A 215 9.52 -4.17 -11.99
CA ASN A 215 8.77 -3.09 -11.34
C ASN A 215 8.69 -3.27 -9.83
N ILE A 216 8.64 -4.51 -9.34
CA ILE A 216 8.74 -4.79 -7.89
C ILE A 216 10.15 -4.49 -7.38
N ILE A 217 11.19 -4.73 -8.16
CA ILE A 217 12.56 -4.36 -7.82
C ILE A 217 12.71 -2.84 -7.72
N LEU A 218 12.14 -2.07 -8.66
CA LEU A 218 12.13 -0.61 -8.58
C LEU A 218 11.43 -0.09 -7.31
N PHE A 219 10.31 -0.70 -6.92
CA PHE A 219 9.67 -0.41 -5.64
C PHE A 219 10.60 -0.71 -4.45
N LYS A 220 11.24 -1.89 -4.43
CA LYS A 220 12.22 -2.24 -3.40
C LYS A 220 13.34 -1.21 -3.30
N GLU A 221 13.94 -0.82 -4.43
CA GLU A 221 15.02 0.18 -4.49
C GLU A 221 14.56 1.54 -3.98
N TYR A 222 13.34 1.95 -4.33
CA TYR A 222 12.74 3.17 -3.79
C TYR A 222 12.66 3.15 -2.26
N ILE A 223 12.15 2.05 -1.68
CA ILE A 223 12.07 1.91 -0.22
C ILE A 223 13.46 1.91 0.42
N GLN A 224 14.44 1.20 -0.17
CA GLN A 224 15.81 1.19 0.34
C GLN A 224 16.45 2.59 0.33
N ASN A 225 16.32 3.32 -0.78
CA ASN A 225 16.83 4.68 -0.91
C ASN A 225 16.13 5.63 0.06
N PHE A 226 14.81 5.49 0.21
CA PHE A 226 14.04 6.27 1.18
C PHE A 226 14.55 6.04 2.62
N LEU A 227 14.71 4.80 3.05
CA LEU A 227 15.19 4.47 4.40
C LEU A 227 16.63 4.95 4.63
N THR A 228 17.48 4.90 3.60
CA THR A 228 18.87 5.34 3.71
C THR A 228 19.01 6.87 3.78
N SER A 229 18.02 7.63 3.30
CA SER A 229 18.02 9.10 3.42
C SER A 229 17.87 9.59 4.87
N PHE A 230 17.57 8.71 5.81
CA PHE A 230 17.48 8.99 7.26
C PHE A 230 18.69 8.43 8.05
N LYS A 231 19.71 7.91 7.38
CA LYS A 231 20.96 7.52 8.00
C LYS A 231 21.79 8.74 8.30
#